data_a4c2e343e61f6f4a8c9f37cc70e5a75f
#
_entry.id   a4c2e343e61f6f4a8c9f37cc70e5a75f
#
_cell.length_a   1.000
_cell.length_b   1.000
_cell.length_c   1.000
_cell.angle_alpha   90.00
_cell.angle_beta   90.00
_cell.angle_gamma   90.00
#
_symmetry.space_group_name_H-M   'P 1'
#
loop_
_entity.id
_entity.type
_entity.pdbx_description
1 polymer ?
#
loop_
_entity_poly.entity_id
_entity_poly.type
_entity_poly.pdbx_seq_one_letter_code
_entity_poly.pdbx_strand_id
1 'polypeptide(L)'
;MNKIQICNQIELNYIDEGEGIPIILIHGLDGNLAGFKDLKNELKKQYRVITYDVRGHGKSSRTESYELKDHVEDLNDLMRALNIDSAHILGHDM
;
A
#
# COMPACT_ATOMS: atom_id res chain seq x y z
N MET A 1 -8.00 8.95 -5.11
CA MET A 1 -7.59 7.93 -4.13
C MET A 1 -8.71 6.93 -3.93
N ASN A 2 -8.35 5.69 -3.78
CA ASN A 2 -9.33 4.61 -3.65
C ASN A 2 -9.23 3.98 -2.27
N LYS A 3 -10.33 3.36 -1.85
CA LYS A 3 -10.34 2.58 -0.62
C LYS A 3 -10.77 1.16 -0.95
N ILE A 4 -10.15 0.19 -0.28
CA ILE A 4 -10.49 -1.21 -0.46
C ILE A 4 -10.58 -1.87 0.90
N GLN A 5 -11.61 -2.68 1.07
CA GLN A 5 -11.78 -3.46 2.29
C GLN A 5 -11.07 -4.80 2.10
N ILE A 6 -10.17 -5.12 3.01
CA ILE A 6 -9.43 -6.38 2.98
C ILE A 6 -9.97 -7.31 4.06
N CYS A 7 -9.40 -8.52 4.15
CA CYS A 7 -9.77 -9.46 5.20
C CYS A 7 -9.66 -8.79 6.57
N ASN A 8 -10.42 -9.26 7.55
CA ASN A 8 -10.51 -8.68 8.89
C ASN A 8 -11.21 -7.31 8.92
N GLN A 9 -11.95 -6.98 7.86
CA GLN A 9 -12.78 -5.78 7.80
C GLN A 9 -11.99 -4.47 7.93
N ILE A 10 -10.73 -4.50 7.55
CA ILE A 10 -9.89 -3.29 7.52
C ILE A 10 -10.02 -2.64 6.16
N GLU A 11 -10.18 -1.33 6.13
CA GLU A 11 -10.21 -0.56 4.91
C GLU A 11 -8.87 0.14 4.73
N LEU A 12 -8.25 -0.07 3.58
CA LEU A 12 -6.99 0.59 3.23
C LEU A 12 -7.23 1.62 2.14
N ASN A 13 -6.68 2.81 2.36
CA ASN A 13 -6.67 3.87 1.36
C ASN A 13 -5.45 3.64 0.46
N TYR A 14 -5.67 3.55 -0.85
CA TYR A 14 -4.58 3.22 -1.77
C TYR A 14 -4.70 3.96 -3.09
N ILE A 15 -3.59 4.00 -3.83
CA ILE A 15 -3.52 4.50 -5.20
C ILE A 15 -2.85 3.42 -6.04
N ASP A 16 -3.44 3.11 -7.20
CA ASP A 16 -2.95 2.10 -8.13
C ASP A 16 -2.91 2.75 -9.51
N GLU A 17 -1.73 3.07 -10.00
CA GLU A 17 -1.54 3.80 -11.25
C GLU A 17 -0.46 3.16 -12.12
N GLY A 18 -0.56 3.38 -13.43
CA GLY A 18 0.40 2.85 -14.39
C GLY A 18 0.09 1.42 -14.80
N GLU A 19 0.94 0.88 -15.67
CA GLU A 19 0.81 -0.47 -16.19
C GLU A 19 2.19 -1.13 -16.25
N GLY A 20 2.20 -2.44 -16.16
CA GLY A 20 3.44 -3.22 -16.26
C GLY A 20 3.71 -4.00 -14.98
N ILE A 21 4.99 -4.19 -14.67
CA ILE A 21 5.41 -4.93 -13.49
C ILE A 21 4.97 -4.17 -12.23
N PRO A 22 4.26 -4.83 -11.30
CA PRO A 22 3.80 -4.16 -10.08
C PRO A 22 4.94 -3.79 -9.14
N ILE A 23 4.89 -2.56 -8.62
CA ILE A 23 5.77 -2.08 -7.56
C ILE A 23 4.88 -1.53 -6.47
N ILE A 24 5.09 -1.98 -5.23
CA ILE A 24 4.33 -1.52 -4.07
C ILE A 24 5.26 -0.68 -3.21
N LEU A 25 4.84 0.56 -2.94
CA LEU A 25 5.59 1.50 -2.10
C LEU A 25 4.92 1.56 -0.73
N ILE A 26 5.67 1.24 0.31
CA ILE A 26 5.18 1.22 1.69
C ILE A 26 5.86 2.34 2.47
N HIS A 27 5.07 3.28 2.96
CA HIS A 27 5.61 4.41 3.73
C HIS A 27 6.06 3.98 5.12
N GLY A 28 6.88 4.81 5.77
CA GLY A 28 7.31 4.59 7.13
C GLY A 28 6.16 4.79 8.12
N LEU A 29 6.42 4.44 9.38
CA LEU A 29 5.38 4.47 10.42
C LEU A 29 4.83 5.87 10.69
N ASP A 30 5.61 6.90 10.41
CA ASP A 30 5.18 8.28 10.60
C ASP A 30 4.69 8.94 9.31
N GLY A 31 4.57 8.16 8.22
CA GLY A 31 4.21 8.69 6.93
C GLY A 31 2.82 8.32 6.48
N ASN A 32 2.57 8.59 5.22
CA ASN A 32 1.36 8.16 4.52
C ASN A 32 1.68 8.07 3.03
N LEU A 33 0.71 7.63 2.23
CA LEU A 33 0.97 7.40 0.80
C LEU A 33 1.38 8.67 0.05
N ALA A 34 1.05 9.86 0.55
CA ALA A 34 1.42 11.11 -0.11
C ALA A 34 2.94 11.35 -0.11
N GLY A 35 3.70 10.72 0.81
CA GLY A 35 5.15 10.84 0.86
C GLY A 35 5.87 10.25 -0.34
N PHE A 36 5.18 9.42 -1.14
CA PHE A 36 5.77 8.81 -2.34
C PHE A 36 5.32 9.49 -3.63
N LYS A 37 4.69 10.65 -3.56
CA LYS A 37 4.06 11.27 -4.73
C LYS A 37 5.05 11.44 -5.90
N ASP A 38 6.22 11.99 -5.64
CA ASP A 38 7.19 12.25 -6.71
C ASP A 38 7.76 10.95 -7.27
N LEU A 39 8.11 10.01 -6.40
CA LEU A 39 8.64 8.72 -6.82
C LEU A 39 7.58 7.95 -7.62
N LYS A 40 6.35 7.93 -7.15
CA LYS A 40 5.25 7.27 -7.84
C LYS A 40 5.08 7.86 -9.25
N ASN A 41 5.09 9.18 -9.37
CA ASN A 41 4.89 9.85 -10.65
C ASN A 41 5.98 9.50 -11.68
N GLU A 42 7.20 9.25 -11.20
CA GLU A 42 8.27 8.78 -12.09
C GLU A 42 8.11 7.32 -12.45
N LEU A 43 7.83 6.46 -11.48
CA LEU A 43 7.76 5.01 -11.70
C LEU A 43 6.55 4.60 -12.53
N LYS A 44 5.43 5.29 -12.40
CA LYS A 44 4.21 4.89 -13.12
C LYS A 44 4.34 5.04 -14.64
N LYS A 45 5.37 5.70 -15.12
CA LYS A 45 5.61 5.82 -16.55
C LYS A 45 6.01 4.49 -17.18
N GLN A 46 6.56 3.56 -16.38
CA GLN A 46 7.05 2.27 -16.86
C GLN A 46 6.51 1.08 -16.08
N TYR A 47 5.92 1.31 -14.92
CA TYR A 47 5.48 0.26 -14.00
C TYR A 47 4.07 0.53 -13.50
N ARG A 48 3.44 -0.54 -13.00
CA ARG A 48 2.21 -0.40 -12.23
C ARG A 48 2.63 -0.10 -10.80
N VAL A 49 2.26 1.06 -10.28
CA VAL A 49 2.69 1.51 -8.95
C VAL A 49 1.51 1.58 -8.01
N ILE A 50 1.62 0.85 -6.90
CA ILE A 50 0.61 0.85 -5.86
C ILE A 50 1.23 1.49 -4.61
N THR A 51 0.54 2.49 -4.05
CA THR A 51 0.90 3.06 -2.75
C THR A 51 -0.32 2.96 -1.86
N TYR A 52 -0.13 2.78 -0.56
CA TYR A 52 -1.26 2.73 0.36
C TYR A 52 -0.86 3.27 1.73
N ASP A 53 -1.87 3.78 2.45
CA ASP A 53 -1.70 4.14 3.86
C ASP A 53 -1.78 2.87 4.68
N VAL A 54 -0.74 2.54 5.46
CA VAL A 54 -0.78 1.36 6.33
C VAL A 54 -1.86 1.54 7.38
N ARG A 55 -2.31 0.42 7.98
CA ARG A 55 -3.35 0.49 9.01
C ARG A 55 -2.98 1.53 10.07
N GLY A 56 -3.95 2.28 10.51
CA GLY A 56 -3.76 3.30 11.53
C GLY A 56 -3.14 4.59 11.05
N HIS A 57 -2.81 4.71 9.77
CA HIS A 57 -2.16 5.90 9.21
C HIS A 57 -2.98 6.48 8.06
N GLY A 58 -2.79 7.78 7.83
CA GLY A 58 -3.50 8.45 6.75
C GLY A 58 -5.00 8.23 6.82
N LYS A 59 -5.57 7.78 5.73
CA LYS A 59 -7.02 7.54 5.61
C LYS A 59 -7.41 6.08 5.73
N SER A 60 -6.46 5.20 6.08
CA SER A 60 -6.79 3.79 6.32
C SER A 60 -7.39 3.60 7.71
N SER A 61 -8.02 2.45 7.92
CA SER A 61 -8.70 2.14 9.19
C SER A 61 -7.76 2.22 10.39
N ARG A 62 -8.30 2.67 11.51
CA ARG A 62 -7.62 2.60 12.81
C ARG A 62 -7.95 1.25 13.45
N THR A 63 -6.96 0.65 14.08
CA THR A 63 -7.15 -0.66 14.73
C THR A 63 -6.47 -0.64 16.08
N GLU A 64 -6.70 -1.70 16.87
CA GLU A 64 -6.05 -1.85 18.18
C GLU A 64 -4.72 -2.59 18.05
N SER A 65 -4.47 -3.26 16.93
CA SER A 65 -3.25 -4.05 16.72
C SER A 65 -2.44 -3.48 15.57
N TYR A 66 -1.14 -3.29 15.81
CA TYR A 66 -0.20 -2.76 14.83
C TYR A 66 1.09 -3.59 14.81
N GLU A 67 0.98 -4.89 15.06
CA GLU A 67 2.16 -5.76 15.02
C GLU A 67 2.64 -5.97 13.59
N LEU A 68 3.90 -6.36 13.44
CA LEU A 68 4.46 -6.59 12.12
C LEU A 68 3.65 -7.62 11.32
N LYS A 69 3.18 -8.66 11.98
CA LYS A 69 2.36 -9.68 11.30
C LYS A 69 1.08 -9.08 10.72
N ASP A 70 0.50 -8.08 11.37
CA ASP A 70 -0.71 -7.43 10.89
C ASP A 70 -0.43 -6.66 9.61
N HIS A 71 0.70 -5.98 9.54
CA HIS A 71 1.10 -5.26 8.32
C HIS A 71 1.39 -6.22 7.17
N VAL A 72 2.00 -7.37 7.47
CA VAL A 72 2.26 -8.40 6.45
C VAL A 72 0.96 -8.97 5.90
N GLU A 73 0.00 -9.27 6.78
CA GLU A 73 -1.30 -9.77 6.37
C GLU A 73 -2.05 -8.74 5.52
N ASP A 74 -2.00 -7.47 5.92
CA ASP A 74 -2.64 -6.40 5.17
C ASP A 74 -2.06 -6.30 3.75
N LEU A 75 -0.73 -6.38 3.63
CA LEU A 75 -0.08 -6.34 2.32
C LEU A 75 -0.51 -7.52 1.45
N ASN A 76 -0.53 -8.73 2.01
CA ASN A 76 -0.96 -9.90 1.29
C ASN A 76 -2.41 -9.77 0.81
N ASP A 77 -3.29 -9.28 1.68
CA ASP A 77 -4.69 -9.12 1.37
C ASP A 77 -4.90 -8.04 0.31
N LEU A 78 -4.13 -6.94 0.39
CA LEU A 78 -4.18 -5.90 -0.63
C LEU A 78 -3.76 -6.46 -1.99
N MET A 79 -2.67 -7.20 -2.04
CA MET A 79 -2.20 -7.81 -3.29
C MET A 79 -3.25 -8.75 -3.87
N ARG A 80 -3.86 -9.57 -3.01
CA ARG A 80 -4.91 -10.49 -3.46
C ARG A 80 -6.11 -9.74 -4.01
N ALA A 81 -6.53 -8.69 -3.33
CA ALA A 81 -7.68 -7.88 -3.74
C ALA A 81 -7.43 -7.17 -5.07
N LEU A 82 -6.19 -6.83 -5.37
CA LEU A 82 -5.80 -6.16 -6.62
C LEU A 82 -5.32 -7.15 -7.69
N ASN A 83 -5.43 -8.46 -7.44
CA ASN A 83 -5.03 -9.52 -8.36
C ASN A 83 -3.54 -9.46 -8.71
N ILE A 84 -2.71 -9.19 -7.72
CA ILE A 84 -1.26 -9.15 -7.89
C ILE A 84 -0.66 -10.41 -7.30
N ASP A 85 -0.03 -11.23 -8.14
CA ASP A 85 0.62 -12.47 -7.70
C ASP A 85 2.02 -12.21 -7.13
N SER A 86 2.75 -11.29 -7.72
CA SER A 86 4.06 -10.92 -7.25
C SER A 86 4.34 -9.46 -7.58
N ALA A 87 5.18 -8.82 -6.76
CA ALA A 87 5.51 -7.42 -6.94
C ALA A 87 6.86 -7.11 -6.33
N HIS A 88 7.50 -6.07 -6.84
CA HIS A 88 8.63 -5.47 -6.13
C HIS A 88 8.09 -4.62 -5.00
N ILE A 89 8.73 -4.68 -3.85
CA ILE A 89 8.27 -3.94 -2.67
C ILE A 89 9.39 -3.01 -2.21
N LEU A 90 9.06 -1.75 -2.06
CA LEU A 90 9.98 -0.73 -1.53
C LEU A 90 9.38 -0.20 -0.23
N GLY A 91 10.05 -0.49 0.89
CA GLY A 91 9.67 0.06 2.18
C GLY A 91 10.60 1.18 2.58
N HIS A 92 10.08 2.14 3.33
CA HIS A 92 10.85 3.29 3.79
C HIS A 92 10.55 3.52 5.28
N ASP A 93 11.60 3.51 6.09
CA ASP A 93 11.51 3.74 7.55
C ASP A 93 10.55 2.79 8.27
N MET A 94 10.55 1.55 7.85
CA MET A 94 9.71 0.52 8.45
C MET A 94 10.28 0.03 9.78
#